data_66381958bd4fdd3846679836f8dc3974
#
_entry.id   66381958bd4fdd3846679836f8dc3974
#
_cell.length_a   1.000
_cell.length_b   1.000
_cell.length_c   1.000
_cell.angle_alpha   90.00
_cell.angle_beta   90.00
_cell.angle_gamma   90.00
#
_symmetry.space_group_name_H-M   'P 1'
#
loop_
_entity.id
_entity.type
_entity.pdbx_description
1 polymer ?
#
loop_
_entity_poly.entity_id
_entity_poly.type
_entity_poly.pdbx_seq_one_letter_code
_entity_poly.pdbx_strand_id
1 'polypeptide(L)'
;IPQIGSAKWAVIGVALFYGSMLIAGACHDSHSLHKAFEEYSTYIIFFIVLLWRARWNIDDGMKYGIACGAAITCVWVFAQYHADPEAMVTAGFVHQNPLATALNLTWPFIFYYFTQEKRPVWKGLFAVLLVSLISCLFLTTSRGAFMALGLGCIFTSAIMIVVCHGRLKDKSVQRNAAAMLVVSLICLISFNYFVEEKHTGWDPDTMGGERIMMLEASYRMWQDHKMVGIGPGNWEEYYYSEKYHPKEGREKGHVMPHNMPMLYLSEGGIVEAAGYSLFVLFFFVSVYKAARATSNKTLAAMVMLSYLTFFFHGFVDSTIFNKPAARIFYMLMAYGMMSCYAVTNKNNSLDLLNQSSVKE
;
A
#
# COMPACT_ATOMS: atom_id res chain seq x y z
N ILE A 1 1.02 27.98 8.67
CA ILE A 1 0.80 26.70 7.96
C ILE A 1 1.50 25.62 8.78
N PRO A 2 0.85 24.51 9.15
CA PRO A 2 1.50 23.43 9.88
C PRO A 2 2.75 22.93 9.14
N GLN A 3 3.83 22.68 9.89
CA GLN A 3 5.04 22.14 9.28
C GLN A 3 4.82 20.64 8.97
N ILE A 4 4.72 20.31 7.70
CA ILE A 4 4.48 18.92 7.22
C ILE A 4 5.78 18.22 6.79
N GLY A 5 6.93 18.86 6.97
CA GLY A 5 8.25 18.29 6.73
C GLY A 5 8.41 17.66 5.33
N SER A 6 8.88 16.41 5.30
CA SER A 6 9.06 15.67 4.06
C SER A 6 7.73 15.25 3.40
N ALA A 7 6.61 15.23 4.13
CA ALA A 7 5.30 14.84 3.58
C ALA A 7 4.79 15.79 2.47
N LYS A 8 5.38 16.99 2.36
CA LYS A 8 5.07 17.92 1.26
C LYS A 8 5.24 17.32 -0.14
N TRP A 9 6.18 16.41 -0.32
CA TRP A 9 6.38 15.75 -1.61
C TRP A 9 5.23 14.79 -1.92
N ALA A 10 4.75 14.03 -0.93
CA ALA A 10 3.56 13.19 -1.10
C ALA A 10 2.31 14.03 -1.43
N VAL A 11 2.14 15.20 -0.80
CA VAL A 11 1.06 16.16 -1.14
C VAL A 11 1.14 16.58 -2.61
N ILE A 12 2.33 16.93 -3.09
CA ILE A 12 2.55 17.28 -4.51
C ILE A 12 2.21 16.08 -5.40
N GLY A 13 2.67 14.88 -5.02
CA GLY A 13 2.38 13.65 -5.77
C GLY A 13 0.88 13.39 -5.90
N VAL A 14 0.12 13.49 -4.80
CA VAL A 14 -1.35 13.35 -4.82
C VAL A 14 -2.00 14.40 -5.72
N ALA A 15 -1.57 15.67 -5.60
CA ALA A 15 -2.13 16.75 -6.41
C ALA A 15 -1.89 16.56 -7.92
N LEU A 16 -0.69 16.12 -8.30
CA LEU A 16 -0.34 15.85 -9.70
C LEU A 16 -1.12 14.67 -10.25
N PHE A 17 -1.23 13.58 -9.48
CA PHE A 17 -1.96 12.40 -9.91
C PHE A 17 -3.46 12.69 -10.04
N TYR A 18 -4.07 13.26 -9.01
CA TYR A 18 -5.48 13.62 -9.05
C TYR A 18 -5.78 14.64 -10.15
N GLY A 19 -4.90 15.63 -10.33
CA GLY A 19 -4.99 16.60 -11.43
C GLY A 19 -4.92 15.95 -12.80
N SER A 20 -4.07 14.94 -13.00
CA SER A 20 -3.98 14.21 -14.27
C SER A 20 -5.24 13.39 -14.58
N MET A 21 -5.85 12.76 -13.55
CA MET A 21 -7.14 12.08 -13.69
C MET A 21 -8.27 13.04 -14.09
N LEU A 22 -8.32 14.22 -13.46
CA LEU A 22 -9.31 15.26 -13.82
C LEU A 22 -9.11 15.78 -15.25
N ILE A 23 -7.85 15.96 -15.69
CA ILE A 23 -7.55 16.35 -17.07
C ILE A 23 -8.00 15.26 -18.04
N ALA A 24 -7.65 14.00 -17.79
CA ALA A 24 -8.10 12.89 -18.62
C ALA A 24 -9.61 12.80 -18.69
N GLY A 25 -10.29 12.89 -17.56
CA GLY A 25 -11.78 12.88 -17.49
C GLY A 25 -12.42 14.06 -18.24
N ALA A 26 -11.86 15.27 -18.11
CA ALA A 26 -12.38 16.47 -18.78
C ALA A 26 -12.19 16.45 -20.31
N CYS A 27 -11.25 15.66 -20.83
CA CYS A 27 -11.03 15.47 -22.26
C CYS A 27 -11.99 14.45 -22.90
N HIS A 28 -12.84 13.79 -22.11
CA HIS A 28 -13.83 12.80 -22.57
C HIS A 28 -15.25 13.29 -22.35
N ASP A 29 -16.00 12.62 -21.50
CA ASP A 29 -17.41 12.90 -21.25
C ASP A 29 -17.69 13.19 -19.75
N SER A 30 -18.95 13.50 -19.45
CA SER A 30 -19.38 13.78 -18.08
C SER A 30 -19.25 12.56 -17.15
N HIS A 31 -19.34 11.32 -17.67
CA HIS A 31 -19.16 10.09 -16.90
C HIS A 31 -17.71 9.97 -16.43
N SER A 32 -16.74 10.09 -17.36
CA SER A 32 -15.31 10.00 -17.06
C SER A 32 -14.85 11.11 -16.10
N LEU A 33 -15.35 12.34 -16.31
CA LEU A 33 -15.05 13.44 -15.39
C LEU A 33 -15.64 13.19 -13.99
N HIS A 34 -16.87 12.65 -13.90
CA HIS A 34 -17.49 12.29 -12.63
C HIS A 34 -16.71 11.20 -11.91
N LYS A 35 -16.29 10.16 -12.62
CA LYS A 35 -15.43 9.08 -12.07
C LYS A 35 -14.11 9.61 -11.54
N ALA A 36 -13.41 10.44 -12.31
CA ALA A 36 -12.18 11.09 -11.86
C ALA A 36 -12.44 11.96 -10.61
N PHE A 37 -13.53 12.70 -10.57
CA PHE A 37 -13.89 13.55 -9.44
C PHE A 37 -14.21 12.75 -8.18
N GLU A 38 -14.93 11.63 -8.27
CA GLU A 38 -15.27 10.78 -7.12
C GLU A 38 -14.03 10.29 -6.33
N GLU A 39 -12.86 10.23 -6.95
CA GLU A 39 -11.61 9.78 -6.31
C GLU A 39 -11.14 10.72 -5.18
N TYR A 40 -11.64 11.99 -5.10
CA TYR A 40 -11.34 12.88 -3.97
C TYR A 40 -11.62 12.19 -2.61
N SER A 41 -12.68 11.38 -2.55
CA SER A 41 -13.10 10.67 -1.34
C SER A 41 -12.05 9.66 -0.83
N THR A 42 -11.15 9.24 -1.70
CA THR A 42 -10.03 8.33 -1.36
C THR A 42 -8.87 9.11 -0.79
N TYR A 43 -8.58 10.29 -1.34
CA TYR A 43 -7.42 11.10 -0.93
C TYR A 43 -7.66 11.96 0.31
N ILE A 44 -8.90 12.32 0.63
CA ILE A 44 -9.22 13.26 1.71
C ILE A 44 -8.72 12.77 3.07
N ILE A 45 -8.71 11.46 3.32
CA ILE A 45 -8.22 10.88 4.57
C ILE A 45 -6.72 11.16 4.79
N PHE A 46 -5.94 11.19 3.70
CA PHE A 46 -4.52 11.57 3.76
C PHE A 46 -4.35 12.97 4.35
N PHE A 47 -5.08 13.95 3.82
CA PHE A 47 -5.00 15.33 4.28
C PHE A 47 -5.52 15.52 5.70
N ILE A 48 -6.63 14.84 6.05
CA ILE A 48 -7.19 14.89 7.42
C ILE A 48 -6.15 14.40 8.42
N VAL A 49 -5.59 13.21 8.22
CA VAL A 49 -4.61 12.62 9.16
C VAL A 49 -3.32 13.44 9.20
N LEU A 50 -2.84 13.91 8.04
CA LEU A 50 -1.66 14.76 7.95
C LEU A 50 -1.83 16.06 8.74
N LEU A 51 -2.96 16.76 8.59
CA LEU A 51 -3.25 18.01 9.30
C LEU A 51 -3.48 17.77 10.80
N TRP A 52 -4.16 16.69 11.18
CA TRP A 52 -4.37 16.35 12.59
C TRP A 52 -3.04 16.02 13.27
N ARG A 53 -2.22 15.16 12.65
CA ARG A 53 -0.92 14.80 13.22
C ARG A 53 0.04 15.99 13.28
N ALA A 54 -0.09 16.97 12.40
CA ALA A 54 0.69 18.20 12.43
C ALA A 54 0.33 19.14 13.58
N ARG A 55 -0.89 19.02 14.13
CA ARG A 55 -1.40 19.91 15.20
C ARG A 55 -1.52 19.23 16.56
N TRP A 56 -1.84 17.93 16.57
CA TRP A 56 -2.13 17.19 17.80
C TRP A 56 -1.31 15.90 17.88
N ASN A 57 -1.08 15.45 19.10
CA ASN A 57 -0.55 14.11 19.33
C ASN A 57 -1.71 13.11 19.22
N ILE A 58 -1.77 12.39 18.11
CA ILE A 58 -2.77 11.34 17.86
C ILE A 58 -2.18 9.94 17.98
N ASP A 59 -0.97 9.79 18.54
CA ASP A 59 -0.22 8.52 18.54
C ASP A 59 -0.97 7.40 19.24
N ASP A 60 -1.56 7.67 20.41
CA ASP A 60 -2.36 6.65 21.12
C ASP A 60 -3.65 6.30 20.39
N GLY A 61 -4.36 7.29 19.86
CA GLY A 61 -5.56 7.07 19.05
C GLY A 61 -5.26 6.21 17.81
N MET A 62 -4.18 6.50 17.11
CA MET A 62 -3.74 5.70 15.94
C MET A 62 -3.30 4.30 16.37
N LYS A 63 -2.52 4.16 17.45
CA LYS A 63 -2.07 2.88 17.98
C LYS A 63 -3.25 1.95 18.27
N TYR A 64 -4.20 2.43 19.09
CA TYR A 64 -5.34 1.61 19.49
C TYR A 64 -6.36 1.44 18.38
N GLY A 65 -6.58 2.48 17.54
CA GLY A 65 -7.47 2.40 16.38
C GLY A 65 -7.00 1.37 15.35
N ILE A 66 -5.71 1.36 14.99
CA ILE A 66 -5.11 0.38 14.10
C ILE A 66 -5.19 -1.03 14.70
N ALA A 67 -4.87 -1.18 15.99
CA ALA A 67 -4.92 -2.48 16.67
C ALA A 67 -6.35 -3.03 16.76
N CYS A 68 -7.33 -2.19 17.08
CA CYS A 68 -8.73 -2.56 17.15
C CYS A 68 -9.26 -2.96 15.76
N GLY A 69 -9.00 -2.16 14.72
CA GLY A 69 -9.38 -2.48 13.35
C GLY A 69 -8.75 -3.79 12.86
N ALA A 70 -7.48 -4.02 13.15
CA ALA A 70 -6.79 -5.27 12.85
C ALA A 70 -7.43 -6.47 13.58
N ALA A 71 -7.75 -6.32 14.88
CA ALA A 71 -8.38 -7.38 15.67
C ALA A 71 -9.76 -7.74 15.12
N ILE A 72 -10.60 -6.74 14.82
CA ILE A 72 -11.93 -6.94 14.22
C ILE A 72 -11.79 -7.67 12.87
N THR A 73 -10.85 -7.25 12.03
CA THR A 73 -10.59 -7.90 10.73
C THR A 73 -10.19 -9.37 10.92
N CYS A 74 -9.27 -9.67 11.85
CA CYS A 74 -8.86 -11.04 12.14
C CYS A 74 -10.02 -11.91 12.64
N VAL A 75 -10.82 -11.41 13.58
CA VAL A 75 -12.01 -12.11 14.08
C VAL A 75 -12.98 -12.40 12.94
N TRP A 76 -13.20 -11.44 12.05
CA TRP A 76 -14.10 -11.63 10.90
C TRP A 76 -13.56 -12.68 9.92
N VAL A 77 -12.26 -12.64 9.57
CA VAL A 77 -11.62 -13.64 8.72
C VAL A 77 -11.76 -15.04 9.32
N PHE A 78 -11.44 -15.22 10.61
CA PHE A 78 -11.56 -16.52 11.28
C PHE A 78 -13.00 -17.01 11.36
N ALA A 79 -13.97 -16.11 11.58
CA ALA A 79 -15.39 -16.45 11.59
C ALA A 79 -15.86 -16.92 10.20
N GLN A 80 -15.45 -16.24 9.13
CA GLN A 80 -15.76 -16.66 7.76
C GLN A 80 -15.15 -18.02 7.44
N TYR A 81 -13.86 -18.20 7.73
CA TYR A 81 -13.17 -19.47 7.49
C TYR A 81 -13.77 -20.63 8.30
N HIS A 82 -14.18 -20.38 9.55
CA HIS A 82 -14.84 -21.40 10.37
C HIS A 82 -16.23 -21.78 9.84
N ALA A 83 -16.96 -20.80 9.30
CA ALA A 83 -18.28 -21.03 8.73
C ALA A 83 -18.24 -21.83 7.41
N ASP A 84 -17.24 -21.53 6.56
CA ASP A 84 -17.02 -22.22 5.29
C ASP A 84 -15.53 -22.15 4.91
N PRO A 85 -14.74 -23.22 5.16
CA PRO A 85 -13.31 -23.26 4.82
C PRO A 85 -13.01 -23.22 3.32
N GLU A 86 -13.97 -23.60 2.47
CA GLU A 86 -13.84 -23.59 1.01
C GLU A 86 -14.14 -22.22 0.41
N ALA A 87 -14.87 -21.37 1.14
CA ALA A 87 -15.24 -20.03 0.68
C ALA A 87 -14.06 -19.06 0.76
N MET A 88 -14.08 -18.10 -0.17
CA MET A 88 -13.12 -16.99 -0.19
C MET A 88 -13.33 -16.07 1.03
N VAL A 89 -12.28 -15.87 1.85
CA VAL A 89 -12.33 -14.93 2.98
C VAL A 89 -12.14 -13.48 2.49
N THR A 90 -13.05 -12.60 2.85
CA THR A 90 -13.05 -11.20 2.41
C THR A 90 -13.13 -10.18 3.55
N ALA A 91 -13.64 -10.55 4.72
CA ALA A 91 -13.84 -9.68 5.89
C ALA A 91 -14.45 -8.32 5.54
N GLY A 92 -15.48 -8.31 4.68
CA GLY A 92 -16.18 -7.11 4.23
C GLY A 92 -15.53 -6.35 3.08
N PHE A 93 -14.36 -6.77 2.59
CA PHE A 93 -13.82 -6.29 1.32
C PHE A 93 -14.51 -6.99 0.13
N VAL A 94 -14.45 -6.36 -1.04
CA VAL A 94 -15.08 -6.93 -2.26
C VAL A 94 -14.45 -8.28 -2.65
N HIS A 95 -13.15 -8.47 -2.37
CA HIS A 95 -12.39 -9.66 -2.75
C HIS A 95 -11.25 -9.90 -1.74
N GLN A 96 -10.67 -11.13 -1.74
CA GLN A 96 -9.55 -11.50 -0.88
C GLN A 96 -8.29 -10.64 -1.09
N ASN A 97 -8.02 -10.17 -2.33
CA ASN A 97 -6.81 -9.41 -2.62
C ASN A 97 -6.79 -8.02 -1.95
N PRO A 98 -7.87 -7.21 -1.96
CA PRO A 98 -7.95 -6.00 -1.15
C PRO A 98 -7.82 -6.24 0.36
N LEU A 99 -8.38 -7.34 0.88
CA LEU A 99 -8.17 -7.76 2.27
C LEU A 99 -6.67 -8.00 2.52
N ALA A 100 -6.02 -8.79 1.67
CA ALA A 100 -4.58 -9.07 1.78
C ALA A 100 -3.73 -7.80 1.71
N THR A 101 -4.12 -6.83 0.86
CA THR A 101 -3.50 -5.49 0.83
C THR A 101 -3.62 -4.79 2.18
N ALA A 102 -4.82 -4.77 2.77
CA ALA A 102 -5.07 -4.14 4.08
C ALA A 102 -4.26 -4.79 5.21
N LEU A 103 -4.17 -6.13 5.21
CA LEU A 103 -3.36 -6.89 6.16
C LEU A 103 -1.87 -6.54 6.02
N ASN A 104 -1.35 -6.51 4.80
CA ASN A 104 0.03 -6.14 4.50
C ASN A 104 0.38 -4.70 4.88
N LEU A 105 -0.56 -3.77 4.78
CA LEU A 105 -0.38 -2.39 5.22
C LEU A 105 -0.37 -2.26 6.75
N THR A 106 -1.20 -3.05 7.44
CA THR A 106 -1.43 -2.94 8.88
C THR A 106 -0.36 -3.66 9.70
N TRP A 107 0.07 -4.84 9.25
CA TRP A 107 1.07 -5.67 9.91
C TRP A 107 2.34 -4.92 10.34
N PRO A 108 2.99 -4.09 9.50
CA PRO A 108 4.20 -3.38 9.88
C PRO A 108 3.99 -2.41 11.06
N PHE A 109 2.84 -1.76 11.13
CA PHE A 109 2.53 -0.85 12.24
C PHE A 109 2.27 -1.61 13.55
N ILE A 110 1.60 -2.76 13.51
CA ILE A 110 1.43 -3.62 14.69
C ILE A 110 2.79 -4.14 15.17
N PHE A 111 3.70 -4.53 14.25
CA PHE A 111 5.07 -4.90 14.61
C PHE A 111 5.82 -3.74 15.26
N TYR A 112 5.69 -2.53 14.74
CA TYR A 112 6.26 -1.34 15.36
C TYR A 112 5.74 -1.17 16.79
N TYR A 113 4.44 -1.23 17.03
CA TYR A 113 3.86 -1.09 18.36
C TYR A 113 4.30 -2.21 19.31
N PHE A 114 4.38 -3.44 18.85
CA PHE A 114 4.94 -4.56 19.61
C PHE A 114 6.37 -4.27 20.08
N THR A 115 7.21 -3.70 19.22
CA THR A 115 8.60 -3.41 19.57
C THR A 115 8.77 -2.24 20.55
N GLN A 116 7.83 -1.31 20.56
CA GLN A 116 7.87 -0.13 21.43
C GLN A 116 7.16 -0.35 22.78
N GLU A 117 6.26 -1.34 22.88
CA GLU A 117 5.46 -1.58 24.08
C GLU A 117 6.31 -2.20 25.19
N LYS A 118 6.25 -1.61 26.39
CA LYS A 118 6.97 -2.06 27.59
C LYS A 118 6.11 -2.86 28.54
N ARG A 119 4.79 -2.62 28.54
CA ARG A 119 3.84 -3.30 29.44
C ARG A 119 3.62 -4.73 28.94
N PRO A 120 3.88 -5.77 29.77
CA PRO A 120 3.91 -7.16 29.30
C PRO A 120 2.56 -7.62 28.72
N VAL A 121 1.44 -7.23 29.33
CA VAL A 121 0.10 -7.61 28.85
C VAL A 121 -0.16 -7.05 27.46
N TRP A 122 0.06 -5.76 27.22
CA TRP A 122 -0.13 -5.14 25.91
C TRP A 122 0.83 -5.67 24.87
N LYS A 123 2.08 -5.94 25.27
CA LYS A 123 3.05 -6.57 24.38
C LYS A 123 2.61 -7.98 23.96
N GLY A 124 2.05 -8.76 24.89
CA GLY A 124 1.45 -10.06 24.60
C GLY A 124 0.27 -9.95 23.63
N LEU A 125 -0.63 -8.98 23.81
CA LEU A 125 -1.74 -8.73 22.91
C LEU A 125 -1.27 -8.37 21.48
N PHE A 126 -0.25 -7.50 21.34
CA PHE A 126 0.32 -7.20 20.02
C PHE A 126 0.99 -8.43 19.40
N ALA A 127 1.64 -9.29 20.17
CA ALA A 127 2.22 -10.54 19.66
C ALA A 127 1.13 -11.48 19.11
N VAL A 128 0.05 -11.67 19.85
CA VAL A 128 -1.12 -12.47 19.40
C VAL A 128 -1.70 -11.87 18.13
N LEU A 129 -1.87 -10.55 18.07
CA LEU A 129 -2.42 -9.87 16.90
C LEU A 129 -1.51 -10.01 15.67
N LEU A 130 -0.17 -9.95 15.84
CA LEU A 130 0.77 -10.20 14.74
C LEU A 130 0.64 -11.60 14.17
N VAL A 131 0.57 -12.62 15.03
CA VAL A 131 0.35 -14.01 14.60
C VAL A 131 -0.98 -14.13 13.88
N SER A 132 -2.04 -13.55 14.43
CA SER A 132 -3.37 -13.56 13.80
C SER A 132 -3.38 -12.90 12.41
N LEU A 133 -2.72 -11.74 12.25
CA LEU A 133 -2.62 -11.06 10.95
C LEU A 133 -1.88 -11.90 9.90
N ILE A 134 -0.79 -12.57 10.29
CA ILE A 134 -0.06 -13.48 9.41
C ILE A 134 -0.95 -14.67 9.04
N SER A 135 -1.64 -15.29 10.01
CA SER A 135 -2.58 -16.38 9.74
C SER A 135 -3.71 -15.94 8.80
N CYS A 136 -4.30 -14.76 9.01
CA CYS A 136 -5.31 -14.20 8.12
C CYS A 136 -4.77 -13.99 6.70
N LEU A 137 -3.52 -13.52 6.56
CA LEU A 137 -2.90 -13.36 5.24
C LEU A 137 -2.79 -14.72 4.52
N PHE A 138 -2.42 -15.79 5.22
CA PHE A 138 -2.43 -17.14 4.65
C PHE A 138 -3.83 -17.57 4.17
N LEU A 139 -4.86 -17.31 4.98
CA LEU A 139 -6.24 -17.64 4.63
C LEU A 139 -6.76 -16.88 3.40
N THR A 140 -6.17 -15.72 3.06
CA THR A 140 -6.54 -15.02 1.82
C THR A 140 -6.08 -15.75 0.55
N THR A 141 -5.11 -16.65 0.63
CA THR A 141 -4.49 -17.34 -0.52
C THR A 141 -4.02 -16.39 -1.65
N SER A 142 -3.80 -15.10 -1.33
CA SER A 142 -3.42 -14.07 -2.31
C SER A 142 -1.94 -14.14 -2.67
N ARG A 143 -1.59 -14.85 -3.76
CA ARG A 143 -0.21 -14.99 -4.25
C ARG A 143 0.45 -13.64 -4.51
N GLY A 144 -0.29 -12.70 -5.10
CA GLY A 144 0.20 -11.34 -5.35
C GLY A 144 0.60 -10.61 -4.08
N ALA A 145 -0.17 -10.78 -2.99
CA ALA A 145 0.14 -10.17 -1.70
C ALA A 145 1.41 -10.76 -1.04
N PHE A 146 1.63 -12.07 -1.13
CA PHE A 146 2.87 -12.71 -0.65
C PHE A 146 4.09 -12.25 -1.46
N MET A 147 3.98 -12.22 -2.78
CA MET A 147 5.06 -11.70 -3.65
C MET A 147 5.39 -10.25 -3.30
N ALA A 148 4.38 -9.40 -3.18
CA ALA A 148 4.54 -7.99 -2.86
C ALA A 148 5.17 -7.78 -1.48
N LEU A 149 4.79 -8.57 -0.46
CA LEU A 149 5.36 -8.50 0.87
C LEU A 149 6.83 -8.97 0.87
N GLY A 150 7.14 -10.07 0.19
CA GLY A 150 8.51 -10.58 0.05
C GLY A 150 9.43 -9.56 -0.63
N LEU A 151 9.02 -9.01 -1.77
CA LEU A 151 9.75 -7.94 -2.46
C LEU A 151 9.85 -6.69 -1.59
N GLY A 152 8.77 -6.29 -0.92
CA GLY A 152 8.73 -5.17 0.01
C GLY A 152 9.78 -5.31 1.11
N CYS A 153 9.90 -6.49 1.71
CA CYS A 153 10.92 -6.79 2.73
C CYS A 153 12.35 -6.68 2.18
N ILE A 154 12.61 -7.25 1.00
CA ILE A 154 13.94 -7.19 0.35
C ILE A 154 14.34 -5.74 0.07
N PHE A 155 13.47 -4.99 -0.62
CA PHE A 155 13.78 -3.61 -1.00
C PHE A 155 13.83 -2.67 0.22
N THR A 156 12.95 -2.87 1.22
CA THR A 156 13.05 -2.12 2.48
C THR A 156 14.39 -2.37 3.16
N SER A 157 14.83 -3.62 3.24
CA SER A 157 16.12 -3.98 3.84
C SER A 157 17.29 -3.31 3.10
N ALA A 158 17.31 -3.35 1.78
CA ALA A 158 18.31 -2.69 0.94
C ALA A 158 18.35 -1.16 1.17
N ILE A 159 17.19 -0.51 1.18
CA ILE A 159 17.09 0.94 1.42
C ILE A 159 17.52 1.27 2.85
N MET A 160 17.12 0.48 3.84
CA MET A 160 17.47 0.71 5.24
C MET A 160 18.96 0.50 5.52
N ILE A 161 19.66 -0.38 4.79
CA ILE A 161 21.14 -0.48 4.84
C ILE A 161 21.76 0.87 4.45
N VAL A 162 21.31 1.49 3.38
CA VAL A 162 21.77 2.81 2.94
C VAL A 162 21.42 3.91 3.95
N VAL A 163 20.19 3.91 4.46
CA VAL A 163 19.70 4.89 5.44
C VAL A 163 20.41 4.76 6.79
N CYS A 164 20.77 3.54 7.19
CA CYS A 164 21.40 3.22 8.48
C CYS A 164 22.90 2.98 8.39
N HIS A 165 23.58 3.38 7.32
CA HIS A 165 24.99 3.05 7.06
C HIS A 165 25.93 3.17 8.29
N GLY A 166 25.81 4.24 9.08
CA GLY A 166 26.58 4.41 10.31
C GLY A 166 26.05 3.67 11.55
N ARG A 167 24.96 2.93 11.45
CA ARG A 167 24.23 2.29 12.58
C ARG A 167 23.93 0.82 12.38
N LEU A 168 24.66 0.12 11.53
CA LEU A 168 24.40 -1.30 11.24
C LEU A 168 24.63 -2.21 12.46
N LYS A 169 25.39 -1.75 13.48
CA LYS A 169 25.59 -2.45 14.76
C LYS A 169 24.44 -2.21 15.76
N ASP A 170 23.48 -1.32 15.45
CA ASP A 170 22.32 -1.06 16.32
C ASP A 170 21.41 -2.29 16.37
N LYS A 171 21.09 -2.74 17.59
CA LYS A 171 20.20 -3.91 17.82
C LYS A 171 18.83 -3.75 17.19
N SER A 172 18.30 -2.52 17.09
CA SER A 172 17.01 -2.26 16.43
C SER A 172 17.08 -2.49 14.92
N VAL A 173 18.17 -2.10 14.28
CA VAL A 173 18.42 -2.32 12.85
C VAL A 173 18.58 -3.80 12.56
N GLN A 174 19.39 -4.51 13.37
CA GLN A 174 19.60 -5.95 13.23
C GLN A 174 18.31 -6.76 13.43
N ARG A 175 17.52 -6.42 14.46
CA ARG A 175 16.21 -7.04 14.69
C ARG A 175 15.25 -6.86 13.53
N ASN A 176 15.17 -5.64 13.00
CA ASN A 176 14.29 -5.35 11.85
C ASN A 176 14.73 -6.11 10.61
N ALA A 177 16.04 -6.18 10.34
CA ALA A 177 16.57 -6.94 9.21
C ALA A 177 16.30 -8.46 9.36
N ALA A 178 16.49 -9.01 10.56
CA ALA A 178 16.17 -10.41 10.84
C ALA A 178 14.66 -10.69 10.67
N ALA A 179 13.78 -9.82 11.18
CA ALA A 179 12.34 -9.96 11.01
C ALA A 179 11.94 -9.93 9.53
N MET A 180 12.49 -9.01 8.75
CA MET A 180 12.22 -8.91 7.31
C MET A 180 12.72 -10.14 6.54
N LEU A 181 13.90 -10.67 6.90
CA LEU A 181 14.42 -11.91 6.31
C LEU A 181 13.49 -13.09 6.57
N VAL A 182 13.06 -13.28 7.82
CA VAL A 182 12.10 -14.34 8.19
C VAL A 182 10.80 -14.21 7.41
N VAL A 183 10.23 -13.01 7.35
CA VAL A 183 9.00 -12.74 6.57
C VAL A 183 9.21 -13.02 5.09
N SER A 184 10.35 -12.61 4.49
CA SER A 184 10.66 -12.91 3.09
C SER A 184 10.73 -14.41 2.82
N LEU A 185 11.34 -15.20 3.71
CA LEU A 185 11.41 -16.65 3.60
C LEU A 185 10.01 -17.29 3.70
N ILE A 186 9.19 -16.84 4.65
CA ILE A 186 7.79 -17.30 4.76
C ILE A 186 7.03 -16.99 3.47
N CYS A 187 7.16 -15.76 2.95
CA CYS A 187 6.51 -15.37 1.70
C CYS A 187 6.94 -16.23 0.51
N LEU A 188 8.24 -16.54 0.40
CA LEU A 188 8.77 -17.38 -0.68
C LEU A 188 8.20 -18.81 -0.60
N ILE A 189 8.22 -19.42 0.59
CA ILE A 189 7.65 -20.76 0.82
C ILE A 189 6.15 -20.76 0.51
N SER A 190 5.41 -19.78 1.00
CA SER A 190 3.97 -19.67 0.76
C SER A 190 3.64 -19.46 -0.72
N PHE A 191 4.43 -18.62 -1.41
CA PHE A 191 4.25 -18.40 -2.85
C PHE A 191 4.42 -19.70 -3.64
N ASN A 192 5.50 -20.47 -3.38
CA ASN A 192 5.73 -21.76 -4.04
C ASN A 192 4.60 -22.75 -3.75
N TYR A 193 4.17 -22.88 -2.49
CA TYR A 193 3.06 -23.74 -2.11
C TYR A 193 1.78 -23.43 -2.91
N PHE A 194 1.36 -22.16 -2.96
CA PHE A 194 0.15 -21.77 -3.68
C PHE A 194 0.29 -21.82 -5.21
N VAL A 195 1.50 -21.78 -5.76
CA VAL A 195 1.73 -21.98 -7.20
C VAL A 195 1.58 -23.47 -7.57
N GLU A 196 2.15 -24.36 -6.78
CA GLU A 196 2.06 -25.81 -7.01
C GLU A 196 0.65 -26.34 -6.86
N GLU A 197 -0.08 -25.91 -5.81
CA GLU A 197 -1.44 -26.37 -5.54
C GLU A 197 -2.44 -26.00 -6.64
N LYS A 198 -2.29 -24.84 -7.29
CA LYS A 198 -3.28 -24.32 -8.25
C LYS A 198 -2.94 -24.55 -9.73
N HIS A 199 -1.89 -25.31 -10.05
CA HIS A 199 -1.46 -25.63 -11.43
C HIS A 199 -1.53 -24.44 -12.40
N THR A 200 -1.08 -23.28 -11.99
CA THR A 200 -1.18 -22.07 -12.79
C THR A 200 0.00 -21.92 -13.75
N GLY A 201 -0.06 -22.68 -14.86
CA GLY A 201 0.73 -22.38 -16.03
C GLY A 201 0.26 -21.11 -16.76
N TRP A 202 0.97 -20.71 -17.81
CA TRP A 202 0.59 -19.62 -18.72
C TRP A 202 -0.55 -20.03 -19.68
N ASP A 203 -1.45 -20.89 -19.24
CA ASP A 203 -2.58 -21.36 -20.00
C ASP A 203 -3.66 -20.26 -20.03
N PRO A 204 -4.21 -19.90 -21.21
CA PRO A 204 -5.32 -18.94 -21.34
C PRO A 204 -6.50 -19.23 -20.44
N ASP A 205 -6.78 -20.51 -20.17
CA ASP A 205 -7.87 -20.96 -19.31
C ASP A 205 -7.58 -20.79 -17.81
N THR A 206 -6.39 -20.29 -17.45
CA THR A 206 -6.02 -20.01 -16.06
C THR A 206 -6.17 -18.54 -15.72
N MET A 207 -6.28 -18.21 -14.42
CA MET A 207 -6.27 -16.82 -13.95
C MET A 207 -5.01 -16.05 -14.35
N GLY A 208 -3.89 -16.74 -14.65
CA GLY A 208 -2.66 -16.13 -15.18
C GLY A 208 -2.81 -15.72 -16.63
N GLY A 209 -3.37 -16.57 -17.47
CA GLY A 209 -3.66 -16.28 -18.88
C GLY A 209 -4.66 -15.12 -19.03
N GLU A 210 -5.73 -15.11 -18.24
CA GLU A 210 -6.70 -14.00 -18.24
C GLU A 210 -6.06 -12.63 -17.93
N ARG A 211 -5.11 -12.58 -16.98
CA ARG A 211 -4.38 -11.32 -16.68
C ARG A 211 -3.56 -10.83 -17.84
N ILE A 212 -2.92 -11.73 -18.59
CA ILE A 212 -2.16 -11.35 -19.80
C ILE A 212 -3.11 -10.80 -20.84
N MET A 213 -4.25 -11.46 -21.11
CA MET A 213 -5.26 -10.97 -22.04
C MET A 213 -5.76 -9.58 -21.68
N MET A 214 -6.02 -9.33 -20.38
CA MET A 214 -6.41 -8.00 -19.90
C MET A 214 -5.30 -6.95 -20.10
N LEU A 215 -4.03 -7.30 -19.86
CA LEU A 215 -2.89 -6.40 -20.11
C LEU A 215 -2.72 -6.09 -21.60
N GLU A 216 -2.84 -7.08 -22.46
CA GLU A 216 -2.79 -6.91 -23.92
C GLU A 216 -3.93 -6.03 -24.45
N ALA A 217 -5.16 -6.25 -23.95
CA ALA A 217 -6.28 -5.39 -24.29
C ALA A 217 -6.05 -3.94 -23.83
N SER A 218 -5.58 -3.74 -22.59
CA SER A 218 -5.24 -2.41 -22.07
C SER A 218 -4.15 -1.71 -22.88
N TYR A 219 -3.13 -2.46 -23.32
CA TYR A 219 -2.08 -1.93 -24.16
C TYR A 219 -2.62 -1.51 -25.53
N ARG A 220 -3.52 -2.29 -26.16
CA ARG A 220 -4.19 -1.92 -27.43
C ARG A 220 -5.08 -0.68 -27.25
N MET A 221 -5.83 -0.57 -26.14
CA MET A 221 -6.59 0.64 -25.83
C MET A 221 -5.69 1.87 -25.79
N TRP A 222 -4.55 1.77 -25.09
CA TRP A 222 -3.57 2.86 -25.04
C TRP A 222 -2.96 3.18 -26.42
N GLN A 223 -2.64 2.19 -27.24
CA GLN A 223 -2.11 2.42 -28.58
C GLN A 223 -3.05 3.26 -29.46
N ASP A 224 -4.35 3.07 -29.30
CA ASP A 224 -5.37 3.82 -30.03
C ASP A 224 -5.67 5.20 -29.42
N HIS A 225 -5.44 5.36 -28.09
CA HIS A 225 -5.77 6.55 -27.33
C HIS A 225 -4.59 7.08 -26.49
N LYS A 226 -3.46 7.39 -27.12
CA LYS A 226 -2.14 7.58 -26.46
C LYS A 226 -2.10 8.67 -25.40
N MET A 227 -2.72 9.83 -25.65
CA MET A 227 -2.52 11.02 -24.79
C MET A 227 -3.36 11.00 -23.53
N VAL A 228 -4.64 10.79 -23.65
CA VAL A 228 -5.64 10.88 -22.56
C VAL A 228 -6.43 9.58 -22.37
N GLY A 229 -6.02 8.49 -23.02
CA GLY A 229 -6.61 7.17 -22.87
C GLY A 229 -8.06 7.09 -23.38
N ILE A 230 -8.81 6.13 -22.81
CA ILE A 230 -10.23 5.88 -23.12
C ILE A 230 -11.19 6.60 -22.18
N GLY A 231 -10.68 7.34 -21.20
CA GLY A 231 -11.44 8.02 -20.14
C GLY A 231 -11.50 7.20 -18.84
N PRO A 232 -11.30 7.85 -17.67
CA PRO A 232 -11.43 7.20 -16.36
C PRO A 232 -12.78 6.50 -16.17
N GLY A 233 -12.75 5.25 -15.71
CA GLY A 233 -13.92 4.43 -15.44
C GLY A 233 -14.52 3.72 -16.65
N ASN A 234 -13.91 3.79 -17.82
CA ASN A 234 -14.42 3.17 -19.05
C ASN A 234 -13.74 1.83 -19.39
N TRP A 235 -12.77 1.36 -18.58
CA TRP A 235 -12.01 0.17 -18.93
C TRP A 235 -12.88 -1.07 -19.16
N GLU A 236 -13.87 -1.32 -18.31
CA GLU A 236 -14.77 -2.47 -18.42
C GLU A 236 -15.57 -2.46 -19.74
N GLU A 237 -16.16 -1.32 -20.09
CA GLU A 237 -16.94 -1.18 -21.33
C GLU A 237 -16.08 -1.41 -22.57
N TYR A 238 -14.88 -0.82 -22.60
CA TYR A 238 -13.94 -1.02 -23.71
C TYR A 238 -13.41 -2.44 -23.79
N TYR A 239 -13.10 -3.07 -22.63
CA TYR A 239 -12.62 -4.44 -22.61
C TYR A 239 -13.60 -5.41 -23.25
N TYR A 240 -14.91 -5.26 -23.01
CA TYR A 240 -15.95 -6.13 -23.58
C TYR A 240 -16.44 -5.67 -24.95
N SER A 241 -15.86 -4.63 -25.56
CA SER A 241 -16.17 -4.25 -26.92
C SER A 241 -15.58 -5.24 -27.94
N GLU A 242 -16.21 -5.37 -29.12
CA GLU A 242 -15.72 -6.23 -30.22
C GLU A 242 -14.27 -5.96 -30.61
N LYS A 243 -13.79 -4.71 -30.44
CA LYS A 243 -12.46 -4.28 -30.82
C LYS A 243 -11.36 -4.80 -29.90
N TYR A 244 -11.61 -4.87 -28.60
CA TYR A 244 -10.58 -5.14 -27.59
C TYR A 244 -10.75 -6.47 -26.89
N HIS A 245 -11.95 -7.06 -26.91
CA HIS A 245 -12.21 -8.32 -26.23
C HIS A 245 -11.37 -9.46 -26.83
N PRO A 246 -10.61 -10.22 -26.02
CA PRO A 246 -9.91 -11.41 -26.50
C PRO A 246 -10.91 -12.51 -26.85
N LYS A 247 -10.66 -13.28 -27.92
CA LYS A 247 -11.55 -14.36 -28.34
C LYS A 247 -11.72 -15.47 -27.26
N GLU A 248 -10.65 -15.69 -26.51
CA GLU A 248 -10.55 -16.68 -25.44
C GLU A 248 -10.92 -16.07 -24.05
N GLY A 249 -11.26 -14.78 -24.00
CA GLY A 249 -11.59 -14.08 -22.77
C GLY A 249 -12.97 -14.44 -22.24
N ARG A 250 -13.14 -14.34 -20.90
CA ARG A 250 -14.44 -14.47 -20.27
C ARG A 250 -15.37 -13.33 -20.68
N GLU A 251 -16.63 -13.67 -20.96
CA GLU A 251 -17.64 -12.70 -21.38
C GLU A 251 -18.03 -11.66 -20.31
N LYS A 252 -17.76 -11.92 -19.01
CA LYS A 252 -18.11 -11.02 -17.89
C LYS A 252 -17.20 -11.24 -16.68
N GLY A 253 -17.14 -10.23 -15.82
CA GLY A 253 -16.53 -10.31 -14.48
C GLY A 253 -15.21 -9.58 -14.29
N HIS A 254 -14.61 -9.03 -15.36
CA HIS A 254 -13.42 -8.21 -15.25
C HIS A 254 -13.79 -6.73 -15.34
N VAL A 255 -13.50 -5.98 -14.31
CA VAL A 255 -13.76 -4.53 -14.24
C VAL A 255 -12.50 -3.68 -14.43
N MET A 256 -11.31 -4.34 -14.50
CA MET A 256 -10.01 -3.69 -14.59
C MET A 256 -8.88 -4.71 -14.86
N PRO A 257 -7.69 -4.27 -15.34
CA PRO A 257 -6.61 -5.17 -15.77
C PRO A 257 -5.78 -5.80 -14.63
N HIS A 258 -6.14 -5.65 -13.35
CA HIS A 258 -5.36 -6.09 -12.20
C HIS A 258 -3.87 -5.65 -12.25
N ASN A 259 -3.64 -4.46 -12.79
CA ASN A 259 -2.33 -3.82 -12.87
C ASN A 259 -2.52 -2.30 -12.90
N MET A 260 -2.13 -1.62 -11.84
CA MET A 260 -2.37 -0.18 -11.71
C MET A 260 -1.69 0.68 -12.79
N PRO A 261 -0.39 0.46 -13.14
CA PRO A 261 0.23 1.18 -14.25
C PRO A 261 -0.53 1.05 -15.56
N MET A 262 -0.97 -0.16 -15.90
CA MET A 262 -1.70 -0.41 -17.15
C MET A 262 -3.11 0.15 -17.12
N LEU A 263 -3.78 0.16 -15.97
CA LEU A 263 -5.09 0.80 -15.82
C LEU A 263 -4.98 2.30 -16.15
N TYR A 264 -4.07 3.01 -15.50
CA TYR A 264 -3.92 4.46 -15.72
C TYR A 264 -3.36 4.79 -17.11
N LEU A 265 -2.55 3.90 -17.69
CA LEU A 265 -2.09 4.07 -19.06
C LEU A 265 -3.23 3.89 -20.07
N SER A 266 -4.13 2.92 -19.86
CA SER A 266 -5.27 2.70 -20.76
C SER A 266 -6.38 3.73 -20.58
N GLU A 267 -6.76 4.07 -19.33
CA GLU A 267 -7.85 5.00 -19.05
C GLU A 267 -7.48 6.47 -19.25
N GLY A 268 -6.28 6.88 -18.83
CA GLY A 268 -5.86 8.30 -18.90
C GLY A 268 -4.66 8.59 -19.79
N GLY A 269 -4.21 7.59 -20.55
CA GLY A 269 -3.09 7.74 -21.48
C GLY A 269 -1.77 8.12 -20.80
N ILE A 270 -0.88 8.76 -21.55
CA ILE A 270 0.41 9.25 -21.03
C ILE A 270 0.21 10.29 -19.92
N VAL A 271 -0.84 11.09 -19.99
CA VAL A 271 -1.12 12.15 -19.00
C VAL A 271 -1.32 11.54 -17.61
N GLU A 272 -2.20 10.55 -17.48
CA GLU A 272 -2.49 9.94 -16.19
C GLU A 272 -1.39 8.98 -15.75
N ALA A 273 -0.79 8.23 -16.65
CA ALA A 273 0.35 7.37 -16.36
C ALA A 273 1.57 8.17 -15.86
N ALA A 274 1.82 9.37 -16.39
CA ALA A 274 2.85 10.28 -15.88
C ALA A 274 2.48 10.81 -14.49
N GLY A 275 1.22 11.22 -14.28
CA GLY A 275 0.71 11.62 -12.97
C GLY A 275 0.88 10.53 -11.92
N TYR A 276 0.52 9.29 -12.24
CA TYR A 276 0.72 8.11 -11.38
C TYR A 276 2.21 7.85 -11.09
N SER A 277 3.07 7.92 -12.10
CA SER A 277 4.51 7.73 -11.93
C SER A 277 5.12 8.79 -11.02
N LEU A 278 4.72 10.05 -11.16
CA LEU A 278 5.14 11.13 -10.27
C LEU A 278 4.60 10.96 -8.86
N PHE A 279 3.36 10.50 -8.70
CA PHE A 279 2.77 10.15 -7.40
C PHE A 279 3.61 9.09 -6.69
N VAL A 280 3.94 7.97 -7.35
CA VAL A 280 4.81 6.92 -6.79
C VAL A 280 6.16 7.49 -6.41
N LEU A 281 6.80 8.25 -7.28
CA LEU A 281 8.11 8.86 -7.03
C LEU A 281 8.09 9.83 -5.83
N PHE A 282 7.13 10.74 -5.78
CA PHE A 282 7.07 11.74 -4.72
C PHE A 282 6.68 11.15 -3.36
N PHE A 283 5.84 10.10 -3.33
CA PHE A 283 5.62 9.33 -2.12
C PHE A 283 6.90 8.64 -1.65
N PHE A 284 7.64 7.99 -2.55
CA PHE A 284 8.94 7.41 -2.23
C PHE A 284 9.91 8.44 -1.65
N VAL A 285 10.04 9.60 -2.30
CA VAL A 285 10.90 10.71 -1.81
C VAL A 285 10.47 11.15 -0.41
N SER A 286 9.16 11.25 -0.14
CA SER A 286 8.63 11.61 1.18
C SER A 286 9.02 10.57 2.25
N VAL A 287 8.76 9.30 2.00
CA VAL A 287 9.06 8.20 2.92
C VAL A 287 10.56 8.05 3.14
N TYR A 288 11.35 8.14 2.07
CA TYR A 288 12.82 8.08 2.15
C TYR A 288 13.41 9.22 2.99
N LYS A 289 12.97 10.47 2.76
CA LYS A 289 13.41 11.62 3.55
C LYS A 289 12.97 11.51 5.01
N ALA A 290 11.76 11.04 5.29
CA ALA A 290 11.29 10.77 6.64
C ALA A 290 12.14 9.69 7.33
N ALA A 291 12.48 8.60 6.62
CA ALA A 291 13.33 7.53 7.12
C ALA A 291 14.76 7.99 7.44
N ARG A 292 15.32 8.86 6.61
CA ARG A 292 16.65 9.44 6.87
C ARG A 292 16.65 10.37 8.08
N ALA A 293 15.63 11.20 8.21
CA ALA A 293 15.57 12.23 9.25
C ALA A 293 15.32 11.66 10.65
N THR A 294 14.46 10.63 10.77
CA THR A 294 14.05 10.12 12.08
C THR A 294 15.14 9.29 12.78
N SER A 295 15.25 9.43 14.11
CA SER A 295 16.05 8.53 14.94
C SER A 295 15.38 7.15 15.15
N ASN A 296 14.05 7.07 15.02
CA ASN A 296 13.29 5.81 15.16
C ASN A 296 13.35 4.99 13.87
N LYS A 297 14.41 4.20 13.72
CA LYS A 297 14.63 3.39 12.51
C LYS A 297 13.64 2.23 12.36
N THR A 298 13.04 1.76 13.44
CA THR A 298 11.96 0.76 13.36
C THR A 298 10.72 1.35 12.70
N LEU A 299 10.26 2.53 13.13
CA LEU A 299 9.13 3.21 12.48
C LEU A 299 9.43 3.47 11.00
N ALA A 300 10.63 4.00 10.71
CA ALA A 300 11.06 4.27 9.34
C ALA A 300 10.98 3.03 8.44
N ALA A 301 11.49 1.89 8.94
CA ALA A 301 11.48 0.63 8.21
C ALA A 301 10.04 0.13 7.96
N MET A 302 9.15 0.24 8.95
CA MET A 302 7.77 -0.21 8.82
C MET A 302 6.95 0.68 7.87
N VAL A 303 7.16 1.98 7.87
CA VAL A 303 6.54 2.91 6.91
C VAL A 303 7.03 2.62 5.49
N MET A 304 8.34 2.40 5.31
CA MET A 304 8.91 2.04 4.00
C MET A 304 8.37 0.69 3.51
N LEU A 305 8.26 -0.31 4.39
CA LEU A 305 7.73 -1.62 4.05
C LEU A 305 6.27 -1.53 3.60
N SER A 306 5.40 -0.83 4.33
CA SER A 306 4.00 -0.62 3.95
C SER A 306 3.89 0.08 2.60
N TYR A 307 4.72 1.12 2.36
CA TYR A 307 4.77 1.82 1.08
C TYR A 307 5.13 0.88 -0.07
N LEU A 308 6.26 0.17 0.03
CA LEU A 308 6.76 -0.68 -1.04
C LEU A 308 5.82 -1.86 -1.32
N THR A 309 5.31 -2.50 -0.27
CA THR A 309 4.36 -3.62 -0.41
C THR A 309 3.09 -3.20 -1.15
N PHE A 310 2.56 -2.01 -0.86
CA PHE A 310 1.38 -1.50 -1.55
C PHE A 310 1.61 -1.30 -3.04
N PHE A 311 2.72 -0.68 -3.42
CA PHE A 311 3.04 -0.46 -4.84
C PHE A 311 3.42 -1.75 -5.57
N PHE A 312 4.19 -2.64 -4.94
CA PHE A 312 4.48 -3.94 -5.56
C PHE A 312 3.22 -4.77 -5.78
N HIS A 313 2.27 -4.73 -4.84
CA HIS A 313 0.98 -5.39 -5.03
C HIS A 313 0.18 -4.77 -6.18
N GLY A 314 0.29 -3.46 -6.40
CA GLY A 314 -0.34 -2.74 -7.50
C GLY A 314 0.13 -3.15 -8.91
N PHE A 315 1.27 -3.86 -9.05
CA PHE A 315 1.68 -4.45 -10.33
C PHE A 315 0.95 -5.74 -10.69
N VAL A 316 0.30 -6.37 -9.71
CA VAL A 316 -0.38 -7.66 -9.89
C VAL A 316 -1.83 -7.64 -9.42
N ASP A 317 -2.27 -6.50 -8.88
CA ASP A 317 -3.67 -6.27 -8.48
C ASP A 317 -4.00 -4.77 -8.43
N SER A 318 -5.21 -4.44 -8.05
CA SER A 318 -5.82 -3.11 -8.15
C SER A 318 -5.88 -2.42 -6.79
N THR A 319 -4.71 -2.13 -6.21
CA THR A 319 -4.60 -1.63 -4.83
C THR A 319 -5.25 -0.27 -4.60
N ILE A 320 -5.03 0.71 -5.50
CA ILE A 320 -5.61 2.06 -5.38
C ILE A 320 -7.08 2.07 -5.76
N PHE A 321 -7.47 1.29 -6.75
CA PHE A 321 -8.85 1.19 -7.20
C PHE A 321 -9.79 0.69 -6.10
N ASN A 322 -9.29 -0.16 -5.19
CA ASN A 322 -10.05 -0.58 -4.02
C ASN A 322 -10.04 0.52 -2.95
N LYS A 323 -11.07 1.37 -2.93
CA LYS A 323 -11.16 2.54 -2.03
C LYS A 323 -10.92 2.23 -0.55
N PRO A 324 -11.46 1.14 0.07
CA PRO A 324 -11.14 0.78 1.45
C PRO A 324 -9.64 0.53 1.68
N ALA A 325 -8.98 -0.27 0.86
CA ALA A 325 -7.56 -0.56 0.99
C ALA A 325 -6.70 0.70 0.73
N ALA A 326 -7.06 1.50 -0.26
CA ALA A 326 -6.39 2.77 -0.56
C ALA A 326 -6.51 3.78 0.59
N ARG A 327 -7.67 3.89 1.23
CA ARG A 327 -7.86 4.76 2.41
C ARG A 327 -6.98 4.34 3.60
N ILE A 328 -6.82 3.04 3.83
CA ILE A 328 -5.89 2.52 4.84
C ILE A 328 -4.46 2.93 4.48
N PHE A 329 -4.04 2.78 3.22
CA PHE A 329 -2.74 3.24 2.75
C PHE A 329 -2.51 4.73 3.02
N TYR A 330 -3.41 5.60 2.58
CA TYR A 330 -3.27 7.04 2.76
C TYR A 330 -3.24 7.46 4.23
N MET A 331 -4.09 6.86 5.06
CA MET A 331 -4.11 7.08 6.50
C MET A 331 -2.77 6.72 7.15
N LEU A 332 -2.27 5.50 6.88
CA LEU A 332 -1.04 5.00 7.48
C LEU A 332 0.19 5.75 6.99
N MET A 333 0.23 6.13 5.71
CA MET A 333 1.34 6.92 5.16
C MET A 333 1.39 8.33 5.73
N ALA A 334 0.25 9.03 5.80
CA ALA A 334 0.19 10.35 6.44
C ALA A 334 0.67 10.29 7.89
N TYR A 335 0.14 9.35 8.67
CA TYR A 335 0.52 9.15 10.07
C TYR A 335 2.00 8.79 10.22
N GLY A 336 2.49 7.80 9.46
CA GLY A 336 3.86 7.29 9.56
C GLY A 336 4.91 8.35 9.21
N MET A 337 4.74 9.06 8.10
CA MET A 337 5.65 10.15 7.70
C MET A 337 5.69 11.28 8.72
N MET A 338 4.52 11.70 9.23
CA MET A 338 4.44 12.76 10.23
C MET A 338 4.99 12.35 11.59
N SER A 339 4.83 11.08 11.98
CA SER A 339 5.41 10.55 13.21
C SER A 339 6.94 10.45 13.14
N CYS A 340 7.50 10.09 11.98
CA CYS A 340 8.95 10.18 11.74
C CYS A 340 9.45 11.63 11.91
N TYR A 341 8.73 12.60 11.38
CA TYR A 341 9.08 14.03 11.48
C TYR A 341 8.99 14.55 12.91
N ALA A 342 7.96 14.20 13.67
CA ALA A 342 7.77 14.63 15.06
C ALA A 342 8.90 14.13 15.98
N VAL A 343 9.37 12.91 15.80
CA VAL A 343 10.52 12.36 16.54
C VAL A 343 11.80 13.17 16.27
N THR A 344 12.02 13.58 15.03
CA THR A 344 13.17 14.40 14.65
C THR A 344 13.16 15.75 15.35
N ASN A 345 12.03 16.44 15.35
CA ASN A 345 11.92 17.78 15.97
C ASN A 345 12.09 17.74 17.50
N LYS A 346 11.56 16.70 18.16
CA LYS A 346 11.73 16.53 19.61
C LYS A 346 13.20 16.35 20.00
N ASN A 347 13.97 15.61 19.21
CA ASN A 347 15.41 15.43 19.49
C ASN A 347 16.18 16.72 19.27
N ASN A 348 15.91 17.44 18.18
CA ASN A 348 16.57 18.74 17.91
C ASN A 348 16.30 19.77 19.02
N SER A 349 15.10 19.83 19.58
CA SER A 349 14.77 20.72 20.68
C SER A 349 15.47 20.36 21.99
N LEU A 350 15.65 19.06 22.29
CA LEU A 350 16.40 18.58 23.46
C LEU A 350 17.89 18.90 23.33
N ASP A 351 18.47 18.74 22.14
CA ASP A 351 19.87 19.06 21.89
C ASP A 351 20.15 20.56 22.06
N LEU A 352 19.23 21.42 21.62
CA LEU A 352 19.32 22.87 21.82
C LEU A 352 19.24 23.27 23.31
N LEU A 353 18.35 22.65 24.08
CA LEU A 353 18.23 22.87 25.52
C LEU A 353 19.50 22.44 26.28
N ASN A 354 20.07 21.28 25.92
CA ASN A 354 21.31 20.78 26.51
C ASN A 354 22.51 21.68 26.19
N GLN A 355 22.57 22.27 24.98
CA GLN A 355 23.63 23.21 24.62
C GLN A 355 23.51 24.57 25.32
N SER A 356 22.28 24.99 25.65
CA SER A 356 22.08 26.23 26.42
C SER A 356 22.46 26.06 27.90
N SER A 357 22.17 24.88 28.49
CA SER A 357 22.50 24.55 29.89
C SER A 357 24.01 24.32 30.16
N VAL A 358 24.82 24.11 29.14
CA VAL A 358 26.29 23.96 29.25
C VAL A 358 27.01 25.29 29.12
N LYS A 359 26.30 26.35 28.73
CA LYS A 359 26.85 27.72 28.58
C LYS A 359 26.56 28.65 29.77
N GLU A 360 25.77 28.20 30.73
CA GLU A 360 25.59 28.79 32.06
C GLU A 360 26.53 28.09 33.07
#